data_a73f25f443b3e9b9b166b2d77b698427
#
_entry.id   a73f25f443b3e9b9b166b2d77b698427
#
_cell.length_a   1.000
_cell.length_b   1.000
_cell.length_c   1.000
_cell.angle_alpha   90.00
_cell.angle_beta   90.00
_cell.angle_gamma   90.00
#
_symmetry.space_group_name_H-M   'P 1'
#
loop_
_entity.id
_entity.type
_entity.pdbx_description
1 polymer ?
#
loop_
_entity_poly.entity_id
_entity_poly.type
_entity_poly.pdbx_seq_one_letter_code
_entity_poly.pdbx_strand_id
1 'polypeptide(L)'
;MTLTKVISFINMKGGVGKTTLAVNLAYAMAYFHEKRVLIVDVDPQFNATQYLVDPKSYLKYIEDDSKLTVFDIFRGGPLTMPTTVGQGRKEVRPAPTLKNTTIQIYDHGGKLDLIPSALDLMTLESSERGTENLLAGFLKSIGKAYDSIILDCPPTTSFFTISAYIASDAFITPVKPDYLSSVGLSLIDSATAHYEQRFAKKVKLLGAIFNAVNITYTLDREIMRQVRESGRPVFRNYLRRSTNIAKAVRSHEPIFLYSLTRREHGPDIRKLTEELIKRTD
;
A
#
# COMPACT_ATOMS: atom_id res chain seq x y z
N MET A 1 -23.33 -2.81 9.93
CA MET A 1 -21.95 -3.36 9.87
C MET A 1 -21.31 -2.87 8.59
N THR A 2 -20.30 -2.02 8.69
CA THR A 2 -19.56 -1.54 7.52
C THR A 2 -18.76 -2.69 6.87
N LEU A 3 -18.78 -2.75 5.54
CA LEU A 3 -17.94 -3.70 4.78
C LEU A 3 -16.49 -3.24 4.85
N THR A 4 -15.55 -4.17 4.97
CA THR A 4 -14.12 -3.90 4.85
C THR A 4 -13.84 -3.22 3.50
N LYS A 5 -13.10 -2.12 3.51
CA LYS A 5 -12.71 -1.39 2.29
C LYS A 5 -11.25 -1.65 1.94
N VAL A 6 -11.02 -2.13 0.73
CA VAL A 6 -9.66 -2.34 0.20
C VAL A 6 -9.28 -1.15 -0.68
N ILE A 7 -8.19 -0.46 -0.33
CA ILE A 7 -7.75 0.77 -0.98
C ILE A 7 -6.29 0.63 -1.41
N SER A 8 -6.01 0.75 -2.70
CA SER A 8 -4.64 0.72 -3.22
C SER A 8 -4.08 2.12 -3.48
N PHE A 9 -2.78 2.27 -3.28
CA PHE A 9 -2.02 3.46 -3.62
C PHE A 9 -1.28 3.22 -4.93
N ILE A 10 -1.80 3.76 -6.04
CA ILE A 10 -1.31 3.48 -7.39
C ILE A 10 -0.75 4.74 -8.03
N ASN A 11 0.50 4.68 -8.44
CA ASN A 11 1.13 5.63 -9.37
C ASN A 11 2.35 4.95 -10.01
N MET A 12 2.47 5.09 -11.34
CA MET A 12 3.56 4.49 -12.13
C MET A 12 4.88 5.24 -11.98
N LYS A 13 4.85 6.46 -11.41
CA LYS A 13 6.04 7.25 -11.17
C LYS A 13 6.66 6.87 -9.82
N GLY A 14 7.97 6.62 -9.82
CA GLY A 14 8.75 6.44 -8.59
C GLY A 14 8.90 7.76 -7.82
N GLY A 15 9.07 7.67 -6.50
CA GLY A 15 9.39 8.83 -5.65
C GLY A 15 8.25 9.83 -5.41
N VAL A 16 6.99 9.50 -5.77
CA VAL A 16 5.83 10.36 -5.49
C VAL A 16 5.30 10.22 -4.06
N GLY A 17 5.81 9.25 -3.30
CA GLY A 17 5.48 9.01 -1.89
C GLY A 17 4.26 8.11 -1.66
N LYS A 18 4.05 7.10 -2.53
CA LYS A 18 3.03 6.06 -2.33
C LYS A 18 3.14 5.44 -0.95
N THR A 19 4.27 4.80 -0.66
CA THR A 19 4.58 4.17 0.63
C THR A 19 4.44 5.13 1.80
N THR A 20 4.98 6.36 1.67
CA THR A 20 4.89 7.36 2.74
C THR A 20 3.43 7.68 3.10
N LEU A 21 2.58 7.89 2.11
CA LEU A 21 1.16 8.15 2.35
C LEU A 21 0.42 6.91 2.80
N ALA A 22 0.63 5.75 2.17
CA ALA A 22 -0.02 4.50 2.54
C ALA A 22 0.22 4.14 4.01
N VAL A 23 1.50 4.13 4.43
CA VAL A 23 1.90 3.82 5.82
C VAL A 23 1.32 4.82 6.81
N ASN A 24 1.49 6.13 6.55
CA ASN A 24 1.06 7.14 7.51
C ASN A 24 -0.47 7.28 7.62
N LEU A 25 -1.22 7.11 6.52
CA LEU A 25 -2.67 7.13 6.56
C LEU A 25 -3.24 5.87 7.21
N ALA A 26 -2.66 4.68 6.93
CA ALA A 26 -3.04 3.44 7.61
C ALA A 26 -2.81 3.54 9.13
N TYR A 27 -1.64 4.03 9.53
CA TYR A 27 -1.31 4.19 10.95
C TYR A 27 -2.22 5.22 11.62
N ALA A 28 -2.48 6.36 10.95
CA ALA A 28 -3.32 7.41 11.47
C ALA A 28 -4.80 7.00 11.59
N MET A 29 -5.31 6.13 10.71
CA MET A 29 -6.64 5.52 10.84
C MET A 29 -6.74 4.67 12.11
N ALA A 30 -5.72 3.89 12.42
CA ALA A 30 -5.67 3.11 13.66
C ALA A 30 -5.50 4.01 14.88
N TYR A 31 -4.60 4.97 14.83
CA TYR A 31 -4.21 5.79 15.98
C TYR A 31 -5.26 6.84 16.37
N PHE A 32 -5.78 7.60 15.39
CA PHE A 32 -6.71 8.71 15.66
C PHE A 32 -8.18 8.31 15.57
N HIS A 33 -8.51 7.22 14.88
CA HIS A 33 -9.89 6.83 14.58
C HIS A 33 -10.23 5.43 15.05
N GLU A 34 -9.35 4.81 15.83
CA GLU A 34 -9.55 3.50 16.45
C GLU A 34 -10.00 2.40 15.46
N LYS A 35 -9.61 2.56 14.17
CA LYS A 35 -9.92 1.58 13.13
C LYS A 35 -8.99 0.37 13.22
N ARG A 36 -9.50 -0.80 12.84
CA ARG A 36 -8.69 -1.99 12.60
C ARG A 36 -8.21 -1.94 11.15
N VAL A 37 -6.93 -1.73 10.94
CA VAL A 37 -6.32 -1.52 9.62
C VAL A 37 -5.30 -2.60 9.32
N LEU A 38 -5.34 -3.13 8.11
CA LEU A 38 -4.29 -3.98 7.56
C LEU A 38 -3.57 -3.20 6.48
N ILE A 39 -2.25 -3.12 6.53
CA ILE A 39 -1.44 -2.69 5.40
C ILE A 39 -0.78 -3.92 4.77
N VAL A 40 -0.83 -4.02 3.43
CA VAL A 40 -0.19 -5.08 2.65
C VAL A 40 0.85 -4.44 1.75
N ASP A 41 2.09 -4.83 1.92
CA ASP A 41 3.19 -4.38 1.09
C ASP A 41 3.30 -5.31 -0.14
N VAL A 42 2.84 -4.82 -1.30
CA VAL A 42 2.91 -5.59 -2.56
C VAL A 42 4.05 -5.12 -3.47
N ASP A 43 4.92 -4.23 -2.95
CA ASP A 43 6.12 -3.79 -3.67
C ASP A 43 7.28 -4.77 -3.43
N PRO A 44 7.89 -5.36 -4.47
CA PRO A 44 9.09 -6.19 -4.32
C PRO A 44 10.27 -5.46 -3.67
N GLN A 45 10.27 -4.12 -3.66
CA GLN A 45 11.25 -3.31 -2.92
C GLN A 45 10.96 -3.22 -1.41
N PHE A 46 9.86 -3.79 -0.93
CA PHE A 46 9.40 -3.90 0.47
C PHE A 46 9.56 -2.61 1.30
N ASN A 47 9.27 -1.47 0.67
CA ASN A 47 9.43 -0.15 1.28
C ASN A 47 8.50 0.09 2.48
N ALA A 48 7.24 -0.37 2.44
CA ALA A 48 6.32 -0.26 3.57
C ALA A 48 6.75 -1.16 4.74
N THR A 49 7.26 -2.34 4.41
CA THR A 49 7.85 -3.27 5.39
C THR A 49 9.03 -2.64 6.12
N GLN A 50 10.00 -2.09 5.36
CA GLN A 50 11.17 -1.41 5.94
C GLN A 50 10.80 -0.13 6.71
N TYR A 51 9.70 0.52 6.36
CA TYR A 51 9.25 1.69 7.11
C TYR A 51 8.71 1.29 8.48
N LEU A 52 7.95 0.19 8.57
CA LEU A 52 7.20 -0.19 9.77
C LEU A 52 7.95 -1.15 10.69
N VAL A 53 8.91 -1.89 10.16
CA VAL A 53 9.62 -2.95 10.89
C VAL A 53 11.12 -2.73 10.80
N ASP A 54 11.78 -2.71 11.94
CA ASP A 54 13.23 -2.62 11.96
C ASP A 54 13.90 -3.87 11.37
N PRO A 55 15.14 -3.74 10.84
CA PRO A 55 15.81 -4.84 10.13
C PRO A 55 16.00 -6.11 10.96
N LYS A 56 16.24 -6.00 12.25
CA LYS A 56 16.45 -7.18 13.12
C LYS A 56 15.16 -7.94 13.33
N SER A 57 14.07 -7.22 13.61
CA SER A 57 12.72 -7.81 13.75
C SER A 57 12.24 -8.44 12.44
N TYR A 58 12.53 -7.81 11.30
CA TYR A 58 12.20 -8.36 9.99
C TYR A 58 12.99 -9.63 9.70
N LEU A 59 14.31 -9.66 9.92
CA LEU A 59 15.14 -10.86 9.75
C LEU A 59 14.62 -12.01 10.61
N LYS A 60 14.35 -11.77 11.89
CA LYS A 60 13.76 -12.77 12.77
C LYS A 60 12.43 -13.31 12.26
N TYR A 61 11.60 -12.45 11.63
CA TYR A 61 10.32 -12.85 11.06
C TYR A 61 10.49 -13.79 9.86
N ILE A 62 11.41 -13.48 8.93
CA ILE A 62 11.61 -14.30 7.72
C ILE A 62 12.40 -15.59 7.97
N GLU A 63 13.17 -15.65 9.09
CA GLU A 63 13.88 -16.87 9.53
C GLU A 63 12.95 -17.87 10.23
N ASP A 64 11.74 -17.48 10.60
CA ASP A 64 10.73 -18.35 11.20
C ASP A 64 9.91 -19.04 10.09
N ASP A 65 10.18 -20.32 9.85
CA ASP A 65 9.51 -21.15 8.83
C ASP A 65 7.98 -21.20 8.99
N SER A 66 7.45 -20.87 10.16
CA SER A 66 6.00 -20.77 10.40
C SER A 66 5.40 -19.45 9.90
N LYS A 67 6.23 -18.47 9.54
CA LYS A 67 5.82 -17.14 9.07
C LYS A 67 5.86 -17.06 7.54
N LEU A 68 4.92 -16.32 7.00
CA LEU A 68 4.72 -16.15 5.57
C LEU A 68 4.63 -14.66 5.22
N THR A 69 4.92 -14.34 3.98
CA THR A 69 4.86 -12.97 3.44
C THR A 69 3.79 -12.87 2.34
N VAL A 70 3.65 -11.71 1.74
CA VAL A 70 2.78 -11.53 0.56
C VAL A 70 3.20 -12.44 -0.60
N PHE A 71 4.47 -12.82 -0.67
CA PHE A 71 4.98 -13.79 -1.65
C PHE A 71 4.23 -15.12 -1.60
N ASP A 72 3.99 -15.65 -0.40
CA ASP A 72 3.30 -16.94 -0.21
C ASP A 72 1.82 -16.83 -0.60
N ILE A 73 1.21 -15.67 -0.44
CA ILE A 73 -0.16 -15.39 -0.92
C ILE A 73 -0.20 -15.47 -2.46
N PHE A 74 0.76 -14.87 -3.14
CA PHE A 74 0.84 -14.90 -4.61
C PHE A 74 1.24 -16.26 -5.18
N ARG A 75 1.88 -17.12 -4.40
CA ARG A 75 2.18 -18.51 -4.81
C ARG A 75 0.95 -19.43 -4.79
N GLY A 76 -0.10 -19.09 -4.05
CA GLY A 76 -1.37 -19.79 -4.14
C GLY A 76 -1.46 -21.17 -3.52
N GLY A 77 -0.93 -21.37 -2.32
CA GLY A 77 -1.16 -22.60 -1.53
C GLY A 77 0.08 -23.47 -1.35
N PRO A 78 -0.08 -24.63 -0.68
CA PRO A 78 1.04 -25.52 -0.40
C PRO A 78 1.59 -26.09 -1.72
N LEU A 79 2.79 -25.68 -2.12
CA LEU A 79 3.50 -26.32 -3.23
C LEU A 79 3.97 -27.70 -2.76
N THR A 80 3.35 -28.74 -3.28
CA THR A 80 4.03 -30.02 -3.44
C THR A 80 5.03 -29.86 -4.58
N MET A 81 6.29 -29.49 -4.29
CA MET A 81 7.34 -29.60 -5.30
C MET A 81 7.42 -31.06 -5.74
N PRO A 82 7.35 -31.37 -7.05
CA PRO A 82 7.66 -32.72 -7.51
C PRO A 82 9.12 -33.00 -7.14
N THR A 83 9.34 -33.86 -6.16
CA THR A 83 10.67 -34.34 -5.85
C THR A 83 11.14 -35.19 -7.02
N THR A 84 12.17 -34.74 -7.74
CA THR A 84 13.01 -35.63 -8.55
C THR A 84 13.45 -36.77 -7.65
N VAL A 85 13.28 -37.99 -8.15
CA VAL A 85 13.57 -39.27 -7.50
C VAL A 85 14.87 -39.19 -6.69
N GLY A 86 14.80 -39.35 -5.36
CA GLY A 86 15.94 -39.54 -4.50
C GLY A 86 16.11 -38.50 -3.42
N GLN A 87 15.58 -38.78 -2.23
CA GLN A 87 15.84 -38.10 -0.96
C GLN A 87 15.32 -36.62 -0.85
N GLY A 88 14.21 -36.43 -0.22
CA GLY A 88 13.79 -35.09 0.13
C GLY A 88 12.54 -35.06 0.96
N ARG A 89 12.61 -34.51 2.16
CA ARG A 89 11.47 -34.11 2.95
C ARG A 89 10.55 -33.22 2.07
N LYS A 90 9.29 -33.58 1.95
CA LYS A 90 8.26 -32.65 1.46
C LYS A 90 8.21 -31.46 2.42
N GLU A 91 8.80 -30.35 2.09
CA GLU A 91 8.51 -29.09 2.77
C GLU A 91 7.10 -28.67 2.38
N VAL A 92 6.15 -29.03 3.20
CA VAL A 92 4.78 -28.54 3.08
C VAL A 92 4.73 -27.20 3.82
N ARG A 93 4.93 -26.09 3.13
CA ARG A 93 4.68 -24.76 3.73
C ARG A 93 3.18 -24.65 4.05
N PRO A 94 2.81 -24.11 5.22
CA PRO A 94 1.40 -23.92 5.59
C PRO A 94 0.69 -22.99 4.60
N ALA A 95 -0.63 -23.12 4.48
CA ALA A 95 -1.42 -22.17 3.72
C ALA A 95 -1.40 -20.78 4.39
N PRO A 96 -1.41 -19.68 3.61
CA PRO A 96 -1.47 -18.32 4.16
C PRO A 96 -2.74 -18.09 4.97
N THR A 97 -2.58 -17.58 6.18
CA THR A 97 -3.64 -17.17 7.11
C THR A 97 -3.23 -15.86 7.77
N LEU A 98 -4.15 -15.11 8.38
CA LEU A 98 -3.79 -13.90 9.14
C LEU A 98 -2.73 -14.19 10.21
N LYS A 99 -2.84 -15.33 10.90
CA LYS A 99 -1.94 -15.68 12.00
C LYS A 99 -0.48 -15.84 11.56
N ASN A 100 -0.25 -16.36 10.36
CA ASN A 100 1.11 -16.64 9.89
C ASN A 100 1.64 -15.61 8.88
N THR A 101 0.80 -14.66 8.41
CA THR A 101 1.20 -13.64 7.44
C THR A 101 1.30 -12.23 8.04
N THR A 102 0.84 -11.98 9.28
CA THR A 102 0.80 -10.63 9.83
C THR A 102 1.85 -10.37 10.90
N ILE A 103 2.36 -9.14 10.89
CA ILE A 103 3.14 -8.52 11.97
C ILE A 103 2.26 -7.44 12.61
N GLN A 104 2.07 -7.48 13.92
CA GLN A 104 1.34 -6.44 14.66
C GLN A 104 2.24 -5.21 14.83
N ILE A 105 1.79 -4.06 14.35
CA ILE A 105 2.52 -2.79 14.39
C ILE A 105 2.01 -1.89 15.51
N TYR A 106 0.68 -1.83 15.70
CA TYR A 106 0.04 -0.99 16.69
C TYR A 106 -1.23 -1.65 17.22
N ASP A 107 -1.47 -1.53 18.54
CA ASP A 107 -2.67 -2.09 19.19
C ASP A 107 -2.98 -1.33 20.49
N HIS A 108 -3.59 -0.13 20.35
CA HIS A 108 -4.08 0.67 21.48
C HIS A 108 -5.34 1.44 21.05
N GLY A 109 -6.52 0.90 21.35
CA GLY A 109 -7.81 1.42 20.90
C GLY A 109 -8.14 1.01 19.48
N GLY A 110 -7.30 1.38 18.48
CA GLY A 110 -7.31 0.82 17.14
C GLY A 110 -6.20 -0.18 16.93
N LYS A 111 -6.13 -0.77 15.75
CA LYS A 111 -5.16 -1.80 15.40
C LYS A 111 -4.56 -1.57 14.02
N LEU A 112 -3.23 -1.74 13.90
CA LEU A 112 -2.52 -1.79 12.62
C LEU A 112 -1.69 -3.06 12.55
N ASP A 113 -1.99 -3.90 11.57
CA ASP A 113 -1.18 -5.06 11.20
C ASP A 113 -0.55 -4.83 9.82
N LEU A 114 0.58 -5.48 9.59
CA LEU A 114 1.30 -5.49 8.31
C LEU A 114 1.38 -6.91 7.77
N ILE A 115 1.03 -7.12 6.49
CA ILE A 115 1.52 -8.25 5.71
C ILE A 115 2.79 -7.80 5.01
N PRO A 116 3.98 -8.31 5.40
CA PRO A 116 5.25 -7.86 4.86
C PRO A 116 5.49 -8.40 3.45
N SER A 117 6.25 -7.64 2.67
CA SER A 117 6.84 -8.10 1.41
C SER A 117 8.18 -8.80 1.65
N ALA A 118 8.69 -9.49 0.62
CA ALA A 118 10.01 -10.10 0.60
C ALA A 118 10.65 -9.97 -0.78
N LEU A 119 12.00 -10.04 -0.84
CA LEU A 119 12.75 -9.97 -2.10
C LEU A 119 12.35 -11.07 -3.09
N ASP A 120 11.97 -12.25 -2.59
CA ASP A 120 11.52 -13.37 -3.40
C ASP A 120 10.32 -13.03 -4.29
N LEU A 121 9.58 -11.96 -3.93
CA LEU A 121 8.46 -11.47 -4.72
C LEU A 121 8.88 -11.13 -6.16
N MET A 122 10.12 -10.67 -6.38
CA MET A 122 10.66 -10.39 -7.71
C MET A 122 10.64 -11.61 -8.64
N THR A 123 10.71 -12.82 -8.10
CA THR A 123 10.70 -14.07 -8.89
C THR A 123 9.35 -14.37 -9.53
N LEU A 124 8.29 -13.69 -9.08
CA LEU A 124 6.90 -13.90 -9.55
C LEU A 124 6.48 -12.97 -10.70
N GLU A 125 7.36 -12.07 -11.19
CA GLU A 125 7.00 -11.14 -12.28
C GLU A 125 6.55 -11.83 -13.58
N SER A 126 6.96 -13.09 -13.78
CA SER A 126 6.58 -13.95 -14.92
C SER A 126 5.53 -15.01 -14.58
N SER A 127 4.71 -14.76 -13.55
CA SER A 127 3.72 -15.73 -13.04
C SER A 127 2.67 -16.14 -14.07
N GLU A 128 2.12 -17.34 -13.91
CA GLU A 128 1.07 -17.90 -14.76
C GLU A 128 -0.22 -17.06 -14.73
N ARG A 129 -1.00 -17.13 -15.82
CA ARG A 129 -2.29 -16.45 -15.90
C ARG A 129 -3.25 -16.95 -14.81
N GLY A 130 -3.95 -16.02 -14.16
CA GLY A 130 -4.92 -16.32 -13.09
C GLY A 130 -4.37 -16.09 -11.69
N THR A 131 -3.05 -16.03 -11.51
CA THR A 131 -2.42 -15.75 -10.21
C THR A 131 -2.67 -14.32 -9.73
N GLU A 132 -3.04 -13.40 -10.62
CA GLU A 132 -3.44 -12.03 -10.30
C GLU A 132 -4.67 -11.94 -9.37
N ASN A 133 -5.48 -13.00 -9.27
CA ASN A 133 -6.65 -13.06 -8.41
C ASN A 133 -6.36 -13.59 -6.99
N LEU A 134 -5.18 -14.13 -6.75
CA LEU A 134 -4.85 -14.78 -5.47
C LEU A 134 -4.88 -13.81 -4.30
N LEU A 135 -4.35 -12.59 -4.47
CA LEU A 135 -4.44 -11.56 -3.43
C LEU A 135 -5.91 -11.23 -3.11
N ALA A 136 -6.74 -11.01 -4.13
CA ALA A 136 -8.17 -10.73 -3.94
C ALA A 136 -8.89 -11.89 -3.22
N GLY A 137 -8.57 -13.14 -3.57
CA GLY A 137 -9.09 -14.34 -2.92
C GLY A 137 -8.71 -14.40 -1.44
N PHE A 138 -7.44 -14.16 -1.14
CA PHE A 138 -6.96 -14.12 0.25
C PHE A 138 -7.64 -13.02 1.06
N LEU A 139 -7.68 -11.77 0.56
CA LEU A 139 -8.30 -10.65 1.25
C LEU A 139 -9.80 -10.88 1.50
N LYS A 140 -10.48 -11.55 0.56
CA LYS A 140 -11.87 -11.97 0.75
C LYS A 140 -12.03 -13.04 1.84
N SER A 141 -11.08 -13.96 1.94
CA SER A 141 -11.12 -15.05 2.93
C SER A 141 -10.94 -14.58 4.37
N ILE A 142 -10.20 -13.50 4.60
CA ILE A 142 -10.02 -12.92 5.93
C ILE A 142 -11.24 -12.12 6.41
N GLY A 143 -12.23 -11.91 5.53
CA GLY A 143 -13.54 -11.37 5.87
C GLY A 143 -13.48 -9.99 6.50
N LYS A 144 -14.22 -9.83 7.63
CA LYS A 144 -14.36 -8.55 8.36
C LYS A 144 -13.36 -8.39 9.52
N ALA A 145 -12.17 -8.99 9.42
CA ALA A 145 -11.16 -8.84 10.47
C ALA A 145 -10.68 -7.39 10.61
N TYR A 146 -10.74 -6.62 9.52
CA TYR A 146 -10.33 -5.22 9.46
C TYR A 146 -11.46 -4.33 8.92
N ASP A 147 -11.43 -3.06 9.32
CA ASP A 147 -12.34 -2.02 8.79
C ASP A 147 -11.82 -1.48 7.46
N SER A 148 -10.50 -1.43 7.31
CA SER A 148 -9.83 -1.01 6.06
C SER A 148 -8.57 -1.83 5.79
N ILE A 149 -8.31 -2.08 4.51
CA ILE A 149 -7.08 -2.71 4.01
C ILE A 149 -6.42 -1.74 3.04
N ILE A 150 -5.16 -1.41 3.28
CA ILE A 150 -4.36 -0.51 2.46
C ILE A 150 -3.31 -1.33 1.70
N LEU A 151 -3.26 -1.18 0.38
CA LEU A 151 -2.27 -1.84 -0.47
C LEU A 151 -1.22 -0.83 -0.94
N ASP A 152 0.04 -1.01 -0.52
CA ASP A 152 1.17 -0.22 -1.04
C ASP A 152 1.73 -0.89 -2.30
N CYS A 153 1.63 -0.20 -3.44
CA CYS A 153 1.93 -0.74 -4.76
C CYS A 153 3.28 -0.26 -5.30
N PRO A 154 3.97 -1.08 -6.13
CA PRO A 154 5.19 -0.66 -6.81
C PRO A 154 4.95 0.47 -7.83
N PRO A 155 6.01 1.18 -8.26
CA PRO A 155 5.91 2.27 -9.24
C PRO A 155 5.88 1.77 -10.70
N THR A 156 5.14 0.70 -10.99
CA THR A 156 5.10 0.07 -12.31
C THR A 156 3.72 -0.45 -12.64
N THR A 157 3.48 -0.76 -13.92
CA THR A 157 2.31 -1.54 -14.38
C THR A 157 2.54 -3.04 -14.24
N SER A 158 3.21 -3.46 -13.19
CA SER A 158 3.58 -4.85 -12.95
C SER A 158 2.38 -5.73 -12.60
N PHE A 159 2.62 -7.03 -12.62
CA PHE A 159 1.71 -8.04 -12.09
C PHE A 159 1.16 -7.66 -10.69
N PHE A 160 2.01 -7.13 -9.80
CA PHE A 160 1.61 -6.75 -8.44
C PHE A 160 0.64 -5.57 -8.41
N THR A 161 0.84 -4.55 -9.25
CA THR A 161 -0.10 -3.42 -9.37
C THR A 161 -1.44 -3.87 -9.93
N ILE A 162 -1.44 -4.79 -10.91
CA ILE A 162 -2.67 -5.38 -11.46
C ILE A 162 -3.41 -6.17 -10.38
N SER A 163 -2.70 -7.03 -9.64
CA SER A 163 -3.28 -7.83 -8.55
C SER A 163 -3.86 -6.95 -7.45
N ALA A 164 -3.16 -5.86 -7.07
CA ALA A 164 -3.66 -4.89 -6.11
C ALA A 164 -4.91 -4.16 -6.64
N TYR A 165 -4.93 -3.76 -7.92
CA TYR A 165 -6.10 -3.16 -8.55
C TYR A 165 -7.31 -4.11 -8.50
N ILE A 166 -7.12 -5.38 -8.91
CA ILE A 166 -8.19 -6.40 -8.87
C ILE A 166 -8.70 -6.63 -7.44
N ALA A 167 -7.82 -6.60 -6.45
CA ALA A 167 -8.18 -6.79 -5.05
C ALA A 167 -8.93 -5.59 -4.45
N SER A 168 -8.83 -4.39 -5.07
CA SER A 168 -9.31 -3.14 -4.47
C SER A 168 -10.78 -2.82 -4.75
N ASP A 169 -11.42 -2.11 -3.81
CA ASP A 169 -12.70 -1.42 -3.99
C ASP A 169 -12.48 -0.02 -4.54
N ALA A 170 -11.36 0.61 -4.14
CA ALA A 170 -10.99 1.94 -4.55
C ALA A 170 -9.48 2.12 -4.63
N PHE A 171 -9.04 3.17 -5.32
CA PHE A 171 -7.62 3.53 -5.34
C PHE A 171 -7.39 5.04 -5.17
N ILE A 172 -6.20 5.37 -4.71
CA ILE A 172 -5.69 6.73 -4.53
C ILE A 172 -4.46 6.89 -5.40
N THR A 173 -4.29 8.07 -5.98
CA THR A 173 -3.10 8.40 -6.76
C THR A 173 -2.27 9.47 -6.03
N PRO A 174 -1.18 9.11 -5.35
CA PRO A 174 -0.21 10.06 -4.84
C PRO A 174 0.45 10.84 -5.98
N VAL A 175 0.54 12.16 -5.85
CA VAL A 175 1.10 13.05 -6.88
C VAL A 175 2.09 14.01 -6.23
N LYS A 176 3.32 14.04 -6.73
CA LYS A 176 4.25 15.13 -6.41
C LYS A 176 4.03 16.24 -7.43
N PRO A 177 3.83 17.49 -7.04
CA PRO A 177 3.62 18.59 -7.97
C PRO A 177 4.92 18.92 -8.72
N ASP A 178 5.15 18.26 -9.84
CA ASP A 178 6.25 18.50 -10.74
C ASP A 178 5.76 18.48 -12.21
N TYR A 179 6.62 18.93 -13.12
CA TYR A 179 6.29 19.14 -14.53
C TYR A 179 5.72 17.88 -15.25
N LEU A 180 6.08 16.69 -14.80
CA LEU A 180 5.63 15.43 -15.41
C LEU A 180 4.38 14.84 -14.76
N SER A 181 3.80 15.52 -13.79
CA SER A 181 2.66 14.98 -13.02
C SER A 181 1.40 14.82 -13.85
N SER A 182 1.11 15.75 -14.77
CA SER A 182 -0.06 15.67 -15.66
C SER A 182 0.04 14.47 -16.60
N VAL A 183 1.23 14.24 -17.19
CA VAL A 183 1.49 13.07 -18.04
C VAL A 183 1.35 11.78 -17.23
N GLY A 184 1.90 11.73 -16.03
CA GLY A 184 1.79 10.57 -15.12
C GLY A 184 0.34 10.22 -14.79
N LEU A 185 -0.51 11.22 -14.58
CA LEU A 185 -1.94 11.02 -14.32
C LEU A 185 -2.70 10.45 -15.53
N SER A 186 -2.40 10.93 -16.74
CA SER A 186 -3.00 10.41 -17.97
C SER A 186 -2.60 8.95 -18.24
N LEU A 187 -1.37 8.57 -17.90
CA LEU A 187 -0.91 7.17 -17.99
C LEU A 187 -1.68 6.26 -17.01
N ILE A 188 -1.96 6.75 -15.80
CA ILE A 188 -2.76 5.99 -14.83
C ILE A 188 -4.19 5.79 -15.34
N ASP A 189 -4.82 6.83 -15.93
CA ASP A 189 -6.16 6.71 -16.51
C ASP A 189 -6.21 5.66 -17.62
N SER A 190 -5.23 5.71 -18.51
CA SER A 190 -5.12 4.74 -19.61
C SER A 190 -4.93 3.32 -19.09
N ALA A 191 -4.06 3.13 -18.08
CA ALA A 191 -3.82 1.81 -17.52
C ALA A 191 -5.03 1.27 -16.75
N THR A 192 -5.69 2.10 -15.93
CA THR A 192 -6.89 1.68 -15.19
C THR A 192 -8.06 1.39 -16.11
N ALA A 193 -8.24 2.15 -17.20
CA ALA A 193 -9.24 1.85 -18.23
C ALA A 193 -8.95 0.50 -18.92
N HIS A 194 -7.68 0.21 -19.21
CA HIS A 194 -7.29 -1.09 -19.76
C HIS A 194 -7.56 -2.23 -18.76
N TYR A 195 -7.29 -2.04 -17.46
CA TYR A 195 -7.59 -3.03 -16.42
C TYR A 195 -9.11 -3.25 -16.30
N GLU A 196 -9.90 -2.18 -16.32
CA GLU A 196 -11.37 -2.27 -16.28
C GLU A 196 -11.91 -3.12 -17.45
N GLN A 197 -11.43 -2.90 -18.67
CA GLN A 197 -11.81 -3.71 -19.83
C GLN A 197 -11.36 -5.18 -19.71
N ARG A 198 -10.10 -5.39 -19.29
CA ARG A 198 -9.51 -6.74 -19.26
C ARG A 198 -10.11 -7.63 -18.18
N PHE A 199 -10.44 -7.06 -17.01
CA PHE A 199 -10.88 -7.81 -15.83
C PHE A 199 -12.37 -7.62 -15.52
N ALA A 200 -13.10 -6.85 -16.33
CA ALA A 200 -14.52 -6.51 -16.13
C ALA A 200 -14.79 -5.99 -14.70
N LYS A 201 -13.82 -5.26 -14.13
CA LYS A 201 -13.87 -4.71 -12.78
C LYS A 201 -13.55 -3.23 -12.78
N LYS A 202 -14.51 -2.42 -12.35
CA LYS A 202 -14.35 -0.98 -12.14
C LYS A 202 -13.96 -0.70 -10.69
N VAL A 203 -12.79 -0.12 -10.49
CA VAL A 203 -12.29 0.31 -9.17
C VAL A 203 -12.44 1.83 -9.07
N LYS A 204 -13.06 2.31 -7.98
CA LYS A 204 -13.36 3.73 -7.79
C LYS A 204 -12.07 4.54 -7.53
N LEU A 205 -11.80 5.57 -8.33
CA LEU A 205 -10.78 6.56 -8.00
C LEU A 205 -11.29 7.47 -6.87
N LEU A 206 -10.71 7.39 -5.68
CA LEU A 206 -11.02 8.29 -4.57
C LEU A 206 -10.45 9.69 -4.79
N GLY A 207 -9.34 9.79 -5.49
CA GLY A 207 -8.74 11.05 -5.89
C GLY A 207 -7.22 11.06 -5.87
N ALA A 208 -6.65 12.14 -6.38
CA ALA A 208 -5.23 12.43 -6.27
C ALA A 208 -4.92 13.07 -4.92
N ILE A 209 -3.85 12.63 -4.25
CA ILE A 209 -3.28 13.27 -3.06
C ILE A 209 -1.96 13.92 -3.44
N PHE A 210 -1.85 15.24 -3.27
CA PHE A 210 -0.58 15.91 -3.44
C PHE A 210 0.35 15.62 -2.27
N ASN A 211 1.58 15.24 -2.60
CA ASN A 211 2.63 14.91 -1.65
C ASN A 211 3.91 15.72 -1.91
N ALA A 212 4.69 15.95 -0.88
CA ALA A 212 5.92 16.72 -0.92
C ALA A 212 5.73 18.14 -1.50
N VAL A 213 4.62 18.78 -1.15
CA VAL A 213 4.22 20.11 -1.62
C VAL A 213 5.06 21.20 -0.94
N ASN A 214 5.61 22.13 -1.72
CA ASN A 214 6.13 23.39 -1.22
C ASN A 214 5.24 24.54 -1.70
N ILE A 215 4.31 24.99 -0.85
CA ILE A 215 3.32 26.00 -1.20
C ILE A 215 3.95 27.38 -1.54
N THR A 216 5.20 27.61 -1.17
CA THR A 216 5.91 28.86 -1.53
C THR A 216 6.39 28.84 -2.99
N TYR A 217 6.50 27.65 -3.59
CA TYR A 217 6.91 27.52 -5.00
C TYR A 217 5.71 27.76 -5.92
N THR A 218 5.90 28.71 -6.85
CA THR A 218 4.87 29.04 -7.84
C THR A 218 4.50 27.82 -8.69
N LEU A 219 5.51 27.06 -9.10
CA LEU A 219 5.32 25.84 -9.90
C LEU A 219 4.41 24.82 -9.20
N ASP A 220 4.64 24.53 -7.91
CA ASP A 220 3.79 23.60 -7.17
C ASP A 220 2.33 24.05 -7.15
N ARG A 221 2.09 25.34 -6.87
CA ARG A 221 0.73 25.91 -6.87
C ARG A 221 0.06 25.81 -8.25
N GLU A 222 0.81 26.10 -9.30
CA GLU A 222 0.32 26.08 -10.66
C GLU A 222 -0.07 24.67 -11.11
N ILE A 223 0.78 23.68 -10.86
CA ILE A 223 0.50 22.28 -11.16
C ILE A 223 -0.68 21.77 -10.34
N MET A 224 -0.73 22.08 -9.04
CA MET A 224 -1.86 21.72 -8.20
C MET A 224 -3.18 22.31 -8.71
N ARG A 225 -3.16 23.55 -9.21
CA ARG A 225 -4.32 24.21 -9.83
C ARG A 225 -4.74 23.46 -11.11
N GLN A 226 -3.80 23.21 -12.04
CA GLN A 226 -4.06 22.50 -13.30
C GLN A 226 -4.68 21.11 -13.07
N VAL A 227 -4.15 20.33 -12.11
CA VAL A 227 -4.69 19.02 -11.77
C VAL A 227 -6.09 19.13 -11.17
N ARG A 228 -6.40 20.14 -10.35
CA ARG A 228 -7.74 20.37 -9.82
C ARG A 228 -8.74 20.78 -10.91
N GLU A 229 -8.31 21.58 -11.87
CA GLU A 229 -9.12 22.05 -13.01
C GLU A 229 -9.36 20.95 -14.08
N SER A 230 -8.61 19.84 -14.05
CA SER A 230 -8.77 18.73 -15.01
C SER A 230 -10.05 17.90 -14.83
N GLY A 231 -10.90 18.22 -13.83
CA GLY A 231 -12.12 17.47 -13.53
C GLY A 231 -11.88 16.17 -12.74
N ARG A 232 -10.62 15.82 -12.46
CA ARG A 232 -10.26 14.64 -11.65
C ARG A 232 -10.59 14.86 -10.18
N PRO A 233 -11.06 13.84 -9.44
CA PRO A 233 -11.16 13.91 -7.99
C PRO A 233 -9.78 14.20 -7.37
N VAL A 234 -9.69 15.22 -6.52
CA VAL A 234 -8.47 15.62 -5.82
C VAL A 234 -8.80 15.81 -4.35
N PHE A 235 -7.91 15.35 -3.46
CA PHE A 235 -8.00 15.66 -2.05
C PHE A 235 -7.75 17.15 -1.80
N ARG A 236 -8.51 17.74 -0.87
CA ARG A 236 -8.32 19.14 -0.47
C ARG A 236 -7.00 19.32 0.27
N ASN A 237 -6.71 18.35 1.14
CA ASN A 237 -5.51 18.33 1.97
C ASN A 237 -4.35 17.68 1.20
N TYR A 238 -3.13 18.04 1.61
CA TYR A 238 -1.90 17.55 1.01
C TYR A 238 -0.81 17.39 2.08
N LEU A 239 0.23 16.60 1.79
CA LEU A 239 1.39 16.49 2.65
C LEU A 239 2.49 17.45 2.17
N ARG A 240 2.94 18.33 3.08
CA ARG A 240 4.01 19.28 2.79
C ARG A 240 5.38 18.58 2.69
N ARG A 241 6.27 19.20 1.93
CA ARG A 241 7.64 18.73 1.76
C ARG A 241 8.44 18.95 3.04
N SER A 242 9.19 17.89 3.46
CA SER A 242 10.18 18.01 4.53
C SER A 242 11.30 16.97 4.36
N THR A 243 12.52 17.38 4.63
CA THR A 243 13.68 16.47 4.70
C THR A 243 13.62 15.56 5.95
N ASN A 244 12.89 15.97 6.98
CA ASN A 244 12.75 15.20 8.22
C ASN A 244 11.81 13.98 8.06
N ILE A 245 11.01 13.93 7.00
CA ILE A 245 10.19 12.72 6.69
C ILE A 245 11.09 11.51 6.46
N ALA A 246 12.20 11.66 5.77
CA ALA A 246 13.17 10.57 5.58
C ALA A 246 13.79 10.08 6.91
N LYS A 247 13.94 10.99 7.88
CA LYS A 247 14.42 10.61 9.23
C LYS A 247 13.35 9.84 10.00
N ALA A 248 12.08 10.21 9.90
CA ALA A 248 10.97 9.46 10.49
C ALA A 248 10.92 8.03 9.93
N VAL A 249 11.04 7.88 8.60
CA VAL A 249 11.13 6.57 7.94
C VAL A 249 12.28 5.74 8.51
N ARG A 250 13.47 6.33 8.62
CA ARG A 250 14.66 5.66 9.18
C ARG A 250 14.49 5.26 10.64
N SER A 251 13.68 5.98 11.41
CA SER A 251 13.38 5.68 12.81
C SER A 251 12.19 4.72 12.96
N HIS A 252 11.62 4.22 11.88
CA HIS A 252 10.42 3.35 11.89
C HIS A 252 9.22 4.00 12.61
N GLU A 253 9.15 5.34 12.62
CA GLU A 253 8.09 6.09 13.26
C GLU A 253 7.19 6.79 12.24
N PRO A 254 5.86 6.81 12.45
CA PRO A 254 4.98 7.59 11.60
C PRO A 254 5.27 9.09 11.75
N ILE A 255 5.06 9.85 10.66
CA ILE A 255 5.36 11.29 10.57
C ILE A 255 4.70 12.09 11.70
N PHE A 256 3.50 11.72 12.12
CA PHE A 256 2.74 12.45 13.14
C PHE A 256 3.15 12.12 14.58
N LEU A 257 4.00 11.12 14.80
CA LEU A 257 4.58 10.80 16.10
C LEU A 257 6.05 11.22 16.20
N TYR A 258 6.78 11.19 15.09
CA TYR A 258 8.21 11.52 15.08
C TYR A 258 8.47 12.98 15.51
N SER A 259 9.40 13.18 16.45
CA SER A 259 9.63 14.45 17.15
C SER A 259 9.88 15.65 16.22
N LEU A 260 10.58 15.45 15.09
CA LEU A 260 10.94 16.50 14.16
C LEU A 260 9.85 16.80 13.10
N THR A 261 8.83 15.98 12.99
CA THR A 261 7.76 16.15 11.99
C THR A 261 6.37 16.33 12.59
N ARG A 262 6.12 15.83 13.81
CA ARG A 262 4.79 15.78 14.42
C ARG A 262 4.08 17.14 14.50
N ARG A 263 4.80 18.22 14.82
CA ARG A 263 4.20 19.57 14.95
C ARG A 263 3.78 20.16 13.62
N GLU A 264 4.60 19.96 12.59
CA GLU A 264 4.41 20.57 11.28
C GLU A 264 3.54 19.70 10.37
N HIS A 265 3.81 18.39 10.29
CA HIS A 265 3.18 17.47 9.34
C HIS A 265 2.11 16.57 9.98
N GLY A 266 2.06 16.49 11.31
CA GLY A 266 1.00 15.76 12.02
C GLY A 266 -0.41 16.24 11.65
N PRO A 267 -0.67 17.57 11.62
CA PRO A 267 -1.94 18.11 11.17
C PRO A 267 -2.29 17.77 9.71
N ASP A 268 -1.27 17.68 8.82
CA ASP A 268 -1.48 17.31 7.41
C ASP A 268 -1.98 15.86 7.31
N ILE A 269 -1.31 14.94 8.01
CA ILE A 269 -1.70 13.51 8.03
C ILE A 269 -3.09 13.35 8.63
N ARG A 270 -3.40 14.02 9.74
CA ARG A 270 -4.70 13.94 10.38
C ARG A 270 -5.84 14.39 9.45
N LYS A 271 -5.69 15.56 8.80
CA LYS A 271 -6.68 16.07 7.86
C LYS A 271 -6.84 15.18 6.63
N LEU A 272 -5.74 14.64 6.12
CA LEU A 272 -5.77 13.67 5.01
C LEU A 272 -6.52 12.40 5.40
N THR A 273 -6.28 11.89 6.61
CA THR A 273 -6.96 10.69 7.12
C THR A 273 -8.46 10.93 7.32
N GLU A 274 -8.85 12.06 7.90
CA GLU A 274 -10.27 12.44 8.04
C GLU A 274 -10.96 12.55 6.67
N GLU A 275 -10.27 13.13 5.68
CA GLU A 275 -10.80 13.23 4.32
C GLU A 275 -10.88 11.85 3.64
N LEU A 276 -9.88 10.98 3.84
CA LEU A 276 -9.90 9.62 3.32
C LEU A 276 -11.09 8.83 3.86
N ILE A 277 -11.30 8.84 5.17
CA ILE A 277 -12.43 8.15 5.80
C ILE A 277 -13.76 8.63 5.21
N LYS A 278 -13.97 9.94 5.09
CA LYS A 278 -15.20 10.52 4.49
C LYS A 278 -15.42 10.13 3.02
N ARG A 279 -14.37 9.81 2.26
CA ARG A 279 -14.47 9.40 0.85
C ARG A 279 -14.73 7.91 0.69
N THR A 280 -14.46 7.14 1.74
CA THR A 280 -14.63 5.67 1.75
C THR A 280 -15.95 5.23 2.38
N ASP A 281 -16.52 6.04 3.25
CA ASP A 281 -17.88 5.87 3.80
C ASP A 281 -18.93 6.20 2.72
#